data_bb6a5bf0ec734d9c5eec0b354ab25e6b
#
_entry.id   bb6a5bf0ec734d9c5eec0b354ab25e6b
#
_cell.length_a   1.000
_cell.length_b   1.000
_cell.length_c   1.000
_cell.angle_alpha   90.00
_cell.angle_beta   90.00
_cell.angle_gamma   90.00
#
_symmetry.space_group_name_H-M   'P 1'
#
loop_
_entity.id
_entity.type
_entity.pdbx_description
1 polymer ?
#
loop_
_entity_poly.entity_id
_entity_poly.type
_entity_poly.pdbx_seq_one_letter_code
_entity_poly.pdbx_strand_id
1 'polypeptide(L)'
;ICADAGVTTGALYFFFKNKNDLFKAIVDEPLKELCRLLTEHYMQDAQDMDSDDPAVLSAEYHIDTHTDLDKLVDYMYLHYDVFMLLLTGAQGSEYENTVDMIVDMTEQGFRISAEKAAARMPNCHVDEYMLHWITHISVDAYTHLLTHERDVEKAKLHMRRVMEFLIKIWFTMIVED
;
A
#
# COMPACT_ATOMS: atom_id res chain seq x y z
N ILE A 1 7.74 25.39 12.76
CA ILE A 1 7.77 24.17 13.62
C ILE A 1 8.03 24.58 15.08
N CYS A 2 9.21 25.15 15.44
CA CYS A 2 9.51 25.50 16.83
C CYS A 2 8.53 26.54 17.40
N ALA A 3 8.20 27.59 16.65
CA ALA A 3 7.25 28.61 17.06
C ALA A 3 5.84 28.05 17.31
N ASP A 4 5.37 27.17 16.41
CA ASP A 4 4.05 26.56 16.48
C ASP A 4 3.95 25.57 17.66
N ALA A 5 5.07 24.84 17.93
CA ALA A 5 5.19 23.92 19.06
C ALA A 5 5.47 24.60 20.40
N GLY A 6 5.68 25.94 20.43
CA GLY A 6 5.99 26.67 21.66
C GLY A 6 7.36 26.31 22.26
N VAL A 7 8.28 25.76 21.49
CA VAL A 7 9.61 25.35 21.94
C VAL A 7 10.71 26.20 21.31
N THR A 8 11.87 26.30 21.98
CA THR A 8 13.03 26.97 21.40
C THR A 8 13.78 26.04 20.43
N THR A 9 14.48 26.63 19.46
CA THR A 9 15.38 25.86 18.55
C THR A 9 16.42 25.06 19.34
N GLY A 10 16.95 25.62 20.44
CA GLY A 10 17.90 24.92 21.31
C GLY A 10 17.28 23.68 22.00
N ALA A 11 16.02 23.79 22.43
CA ALA A 11 15.30 22.64 23.02
C ALA A 11 15.08 21.55 21.97
N LEU A 12 14.76 21.91 20.71
CA LEU A 12 14.60 20.93 19.65
C LEU A 12 15.91 20.16 19.39
N TYR A 13 17.04 20.87 19.25
CA TYR A 13 18.35 20.25 18.99
C TYR A 13 18.94 19.54 20.21
N PHE A 14 18.36 19.67 21.40
CA PHE A 14 18.69 18.83 22.55
C PHE A 14 18.18 17.39 22.36
N PHE A 15 17.00 17.22 21.75
CA PHE A 15 16.38 15.90 21.53
C PHE A 15 16.74 15.29 20.17
N PHE A 16 16.92 16.12 19.13
CA PHE A 16 17.15 15.66 17.76
C PHE A 16 18.45 16.25 17.19
N LYS A 17 19.31 15.39 16.68
CA LYS A 17 20.63 15.78 16.13
C LYS A 17 20.51 16.73 14.93
N ASN A 18 19.50 16.54 14.11
CA ASN A 18 19.24 17.30 12.89
C ASN A 18 17.75 17.14 12.44
N LYS A 19 17.38 17.78 11.32
CA LYS A 19 16.05 17.70 10.76
C LYS A 19 15.64 16.25 10.38
N ASN A 20 16.58 15.46 9.87
CA ASN A 20 16.29 14.09 9.45
C ASN A 20 16.01 13.17 10.66
N ASP A 21 16.71 13.40 11.79
CA ASP A 21 16.47 12.66 13.03
C ASP A 21 15.05 12.96 13.59
N LEU A 22 14.64 14.23 13.54
CA LEU A 22 13.26 14.61 13.86
C LEU A 22 12.25 13.99 12.90
N PHE A 23 12.52 14.04 11.60
CA PHE A 23 11.64 13.45 10.57
C PHE A 23 11.46 11.96 10.82
N LYS A 24 12.57 11.25 11.02
CA LYS A 24 12.59 9.83 11.37
C LYS A 24 11.72 9.51 12.58
N ALA A 25 11.87 10.27 13.66
CA ALA A 25 11.10 10.07 14.91
C ALA A 25 9.57 10.22 14.70
N ILE A 26 9.16 10.95 13.66
CA ILE A 26 7.74 11.15 13.32
C ILE A 26 7.22 10.02 12.44
N VAL A 27 8.00 9.61 11.43
CA VAL A 27 7.47 8.76 10.33
C VAL A 27 7.80 7.28 10.47
N ASP A 28 8.86 6.91 11.20
CA ASP A 28 9.44 5.56 11.19
C ASP A 28 8.45 4.49 11.69
N GLU A 29 7.85 4.69 12.85
CA GLU A 29 6.92 3.71 13.41
C GLU A 29 5.60 3.60 12.62
N PRO A 30 4.93 4.71 12.19
CA PRO A 30 3.76 4.59 11.34
C PRO A 30 4.07 3.92 9.98
N LEU A 31 5.22 4.17 9.38
CA LEU A 31 5.62 3.54 8.13
C LEU A 31 5.87 2.04 8.31
N LYS A 32 6.60 1.63 9.36
CA LYS A 32 6.82 0.21 9.67
C LYS A 32 5.53 -0.56 9.87
N GLU A 33 4.58 0.04 10.59
CA GLU A 33 3.28 -0.60 10.81
C GLU A 33 2.47 -0.70 9.51
N LEU A 34 2.51 0.32 8.63
CA LEU A 34 1.92 0.23 7.30
C LEU A 34 2.52 -0.93 6.50
N CYS A 35 3.86 -1.03 6.47
CA CYS A 35 4.55 -2.13 5.78
C CYS A 35 4.18 -3.50 6.36
N ARG A 36 4.00 -3.60 7.69
CA ARG A 36 3.55 -4.84 8.35
C ARG A 36 2.15 -5.23 7.90
N LEU A 37 1.21 -4.28 7.89
CA LEU A 37 -0.18 -4.50 7.45
C LEU A 37 -0.24 -4.94 5.97
N LEU A 38 0.53 -4.28 5.11
CA LEU A 38 0.63 -4.66 3.69
C LEU A 38 1.23 -6.06 3.52
N THR A 39 2.29 -6.38 4.28
CA THR A 39 2.91 -7.71 4.23
C THR A 39 1.92 -8.80 4.66
N GLU A 40 1.16 -8.58 5.73
CA GLU A 40 0.14 -9.52 6.20
C GLU A 40 -0.96 -9.72 5.16
N HIS A 41 -1.42 -8.64 4.51
CA HIS A 41 -2.40 -8.70 3.44
C HIS A 41 -1.90 -9.57 2.27
N TYR A 42 -0.71 -9.29 1.74
CA TYR A 42 -0.15 -10.07 0.62
C TYR A 42 0.16 -11.52 0.98
N MET A 43 0.57 -11.79 2.23
CA MET A 43 0.74 -13.17 2.71
C MET A 43 -0.59 -13.92 2.77
N GLN A 44 -1.68 -13.26 3.17
CA GLN A 44 -3.01 -13.86 3.19
C GLN A 44 -3.48 -14.15 1.76
N ASP A 45 -3.36 -13.20 0.83
CA ASP A 45 -3.72 -13.40 -0.57
C ASP A 45 -2.95 -14.58 -1.19
N ALA A 46 -1.64 -14.67 -0.89
CA ALA A 46 -0.83 -15.78 -1.36
C ALA A 46 -1.24 -17.15 -0.74
N GLN A 47 -1.72 -17.16 0.51
CA GLN A 47 -2.26 -18.36 1.15
C GLN A 47 -3.61 -18.78 0.55
N ASP A 48 -4.47 -17.79 0.24
CA ASP A 48 -5.76 -18.06 -0.40
C ASP A 48 -5.56 -18.76 -1.76
N MET A 49 -4.51 -18.38 -2.50
CA MET A 49 -4.14 -19.06 -3.75
C MET A 49 -3.68 -20.52 -3.58
N ASP A 50 -3.33 -20.96 -2.37
CA ASP A 50 -3.03 -22.38 -2.07
C ASP A 50 -4.30 -23.20 -1.78
N SER A 51 -5.47 -22.59 -1.69
CA SER A 51 -6.76 -23.26 -1.45
C SER A 51 -7.14 -24.14 -2.66
N ASP A 52 -7.69 -25.34 -2.39
CA ASP A 52 -8.23 -26.22 -3.45
C ASP A 52 -9.52 -25.69 -4.08
N ASP A 53 -10.15 -24.65 -3.49
CA ASP A 53 -11.36 -24.04 -4.01
C ASP A 53 -11.06 -23.30 -5.35
N PRO A 54 -11.70 -23.69 -6.47
CA PRO A 54 -11.50 -23.00 -7.74
C PRO A 54 -12.01 -21.55 -7.73
N ALA A 55 -12.88 -21.17 -6.79
CA ALA A 55 -13.40 -19.81 -6.69
C ALA A 55 -12.28 -18.78 -6.43
N VAL A 56 -11.17 -19.18 -5.78
CA VAL A 56 -10.03 -18.28 -5.52
C VAL A 56 -9.35 -17.76 -6.80
N LEU A 57 -9.63 -18.38 -7.95
CA LEU A 57 -9.15 -17.91 -9.25
C LEU A 57 -10.12 -16.92 -9.92
N SER A 58 -11.08 -16.37 -9.18
CA SER A 58 -12.05 -15.38 -9.70
C SER A 58 -11.97 -14.05 -8.96
N ALA A 59 -12.20 -12.97 -9.69
CA ALA A 59 -12.25 -11.63 -9.12
C ALA A 59 -13.40 -11.49 -8.10
N GLU A 60 -14.53 -12.16 -8.34
CA GLU A 60 -15.71 -12.13 -7.47
C GLU A 60 -15.39 -12.63 -6.06
N TYR A 61 -14.65 -13.73 -5.94
CA TYR A 61 -14.22 -14.26 -4.64
C TYR A 61 -13.43 -13.21 -3.84
N HIS A 62 -12.45 -12.58 -4.48
CA HIS A 62 -11.60 -11.59 -3.82
C HIS A 62 -12.36 -10.30 -3.49
N ILE A 63 -13.31 -9.87 -4.31
CA ILE A 63 -14.16 -8.71 -4.01
C ILE A 63 -15.00 -8.98 -2.76
N ASP A 64 -15.57 -10.18 -2.63
CA ASP A 64 -16.43 -10.52 -1.50
C ASP A 64 -15.64 -10.76 -0.18
N THR A 65 -14.40 -11.21 -0.27
CA THR A 65 -13.56 -11.57 0.90
C THR A 65 -12.67 -10.43 1.41
N HIS A 66 -12.39 -9.40 0.61
CA HIS A 66 -11.51 -8.29 0.98
C HIS A 66 -12.14 -7.31 1.98
N THR A 67 -12.26 -7.75 3.23
CA THR A 67 -12.69 -6.89 4.35
C THR A 67 -11.53 -6.10 4.98
N ASP A 68 -10.29 -6.46 4.70
CA ASP A 68 -9.10 -5.88 5.36
C ASP A 68 -8.65 -4.55 4.77
N LEU A 69 -9.15 -4.18 3.58
CA LEU A 69 -8.87 -2.90 2.93
C LEU A 69 -9.31 -1.70 3.78
N ASP A 70 -10.43 -1.82 4.47
CA ASP A 70 -10.91 -0.78 5.37
C ASP A 70 -9.91 -0.53 6.52
N LYS A 71 -9.27 -1.59 7.04
CA LYS A 71 -8.25 -1.46 8.11
C LYS A 71 -7.03 -0.66 7.64
N LEU A 72 -6.62 -0.87 6.40
CA LEU A 72 -5.50 -0.13 5.81
C LEU A 72 -5.85 1.35 5.64
N VAL A 73 -7.05 1.65 5.11
CA VAL A 73 -7.54 3.03 4.99
C VAL A 73 -7.68 3.67 6.37
N ASP A 74 -8.29 2.99 7.35
CA ASP A 74 -8.42 3.49 8.74
C ASP A 74 -7.06 3.82 9.34
N TYR A 75 -6.07 2.94 9.17
CA TYR A 75 -4.72 3.18 9.67
C TYR A 75 -4.05 4.39 9.01
N MET A 76 -4.15 4.52 7.69
CA MET A 76 -3.59 5.67 6.97
C MET A 76 -4.26 6.98 7.40
N TYR A 77 -5.56 6.98 7.63
CA TYR A 77 -6.28 8.18 8.09
C TYR A 77 -6.06 8.48 9.57
N LEU A 78 -5.84 7.48 10.43
CA LEU A 78 -5.42 7.69 11.81
C LEU A 78 -4.07 8.44 11.88
N HIS A 79 -3.18 8.18 10.92
CA HIS A 79 -1.86 8.79 10.80
C HIS A 79 -1.77 9.74 9.59
N TYR A 80 -2.89 10.37 9.21
CA TYR A 80 -3.03 11.16 7.99
C TYR A 80 -1.89 12.17 7.77
N ASP A 81 -1.60 13.00 8.78
CA ASP A 81 -0.57 14.03 8.68
C ASP A 81 0.84 13.44 8.49
N VAL A 82 1.10 12.25 9.05
CA VAL A 82 2.38 11.53 8.88
C VAL A 82 2.53 11.04 7.44
N PHE A 83 1.49 10.42 6.89
CA PHE A 83 1.54 9.94 5.49
C PHE A 83 1.55 11.10 4.50
N MET A 84 0.83 12.18 4.76
CA MET A 84 0.94 13.40 3.96
C MET A 84 2.35 14.01 4.04
N LEU A 85 3.00 13.96 5.20
CA LEU A 85 4.39 14.41 5.36
C LEU A 85 5.36 13.51 4.57
N LEU A 86 5.17 12.20 4.57
CA LEU A 86 5.94 11.26 3.73
C LEU A 86 5.78 11.55 2.24
N LEU A 87 4.54 11.79 1.77
CA LEU A 87 4.26 12.06 0.36
C LEU A 87 4.78 13.43 -0.13
N THR A 88 4.81 14.45 0.74
CA THR A 88 5.07 15.83 0.31
C THR A 88 6.33 16.47 0.89
N GLY A 89 6.92 15.88 1.92
CA GLY A 89 8.01 16.47 2.69
C GLY A 89 9.26 15.60 2.86
N ALA A 90 9.28 14.40 2.29
CA ALA A 90 10.38 13.44 2.48
C ALA A 90 11.63 13.73 1.62
N GLN A 91 11.55 14.65 0.66
CA GLN A 91 12.66 14.96 -0.25
C GLN A 91 13.94 15.34 0.51
N GLY A 92 15.06 14.72 0.14
CA GLY A 92 16.36 14.89 0.78
C GLY A 92 16.53 14.17 2.12
N SER A 93 15.59 13.33 2.52
CA SER A 93 15.68 12.43 3.67
C SER A 93 15.92 10.98 3.24
N GLU A 94 16.18 10.08 4.20
CA GLU A 94 16.24 8.63 3.96
C GLU A 94 14.90 8.03 3.50
N TYR A 95 13.80 8.80 3.58
CA TYR A 95 12.43 8.39 3.23
C TYR A 95 11.95 8.92 1.88
N GLU A 96 12.81 9.59 1.10
CA GLU A 96 12.39 10.21 -0.17
C GLU A 96 11.82 9.21 -1.19
N ASN A 97 12.31 7.95 -1.15
CA ASN A 97 11.87 6.87 -2.04
C ASN A 97 10.83 5.94 -1.38
N THR A 98 10.10 6.40 -0.36
CA THR A 98 9.11 5.57 0.36
C THR A 98 8.03 5.01 -0.56
N VAL A 99 7.55 5.79 -1.53
CA VAL A 99 6.53 5.34 -2.48
C VAL A 99 7.08 4.21 -3.36
N ASP A 100 8.30 4.37 -3.89
CA ASP A 100 8.96 3.33 -4.70
C ASP A 100 9.17 2.04 -3.89
N MET A 101 9.57 2.16 -2.62
CA MET A 101 9.70 1.01 -1.72
C MET A 101 8.35 0.29 -1.51
N ILE A 102 7.24 1.03 -1.39
CA ILE A 102 5.90 0.43 -1.28
C ILE A 102 5.50 -0.24 -2.60
N VAL A 103 5.83 0.36 -3.75
CA VAL A 103 5.61 -0.24 -5.08
C VAL A 103 6.36 -1.57 -5.17
N ASP A 104 7.65 -1.60 -4.85
CA ASP A 104 8.47 -2.83 -4.90
C ASP A 104 7.89 -3.94 -4.00
N MET A 105 7.45 -3.59 -2.79
CA MET A 105 6.84 -4.54 -1.86
C MET A 105 5.49 -5.07 -2.39
N THR A 106 4.68 -4.20 -2.97
CA THR A 106 3.38 -4.55 -3.58
C THR A 106 3.59 -5.46 -4.79
N GLU A 107 4.57 -5.15 -5.65
CA GLU A 107 4.90 -5.98 -6.82
C GLU A 107 5.32 -7.40 -6.41
N GLN A 108 6.15 -7.52 -5.37
CA GLN A 108 6.54 -8.83 -4.84
C GLN A 108 5.33 -9.62 -4.33
N GLY A 109 4.41 -8.98 -3.60
CA GLY A 109 3.18 -9.60 -3.11
C GLY A 109 2.28 -10.07 -4.24
N PHE A 110 2.02 -9.21 -5.21
CA PHE A 110 1.21 -9.53 -6.40
C PHE A 110 1.84 -10.65 -7.23
N ARG A 111 3.15 -10.63 -7.41
CA ARG A 111 3.90 -11.66 -8.13
C ARG A 111 3.69 -13.04 -7.52
N ILE A 112 3.87 -13.18 -6.21
CA ILE A 112 3.70 -14.46 -5.51
C ILE A 112 2.30 -15.03 -5.74
N SER A 113 1.26 -14.21 -5.59
CA SER A 113 -0.13 -14.62 -5.78
C SER A 113 -0.41 -14.95 -7.26
N ALA A 114 0.11 -14.15 -8.21
CA ALA A 114 -0.09 -14.35 -9.64
C ALA A 114 0.61 -15.62 -10.15
N GLU A 115 1.84 -15.90 -9.73
CA GLU A 115 2.57 -17.11 -10.08
C GLU A 115 1.85 -18.37 -9.57
N LYS A 116 1.33 -18.32 -8.33
CA LYS A 116 0.51 -19.41 -7.77
C LYS A 116 -0.79 -19.62 -8.55
N ALA A 117 -1.48 -18.54 -8.91
CA ALA A 117 -2.69 -18.61 -9.71
C ALA A 117 -2.41 -19.15 -11.12
N ALA A 118 -1.38 -18.65 -11.80
CA ALA A 118 -0.97 -19.12 -13.15
C ALA A 118 -0.59 -20.60 -13.14
N ALA A 119 0.12 -21.07 -12.10
CA ALA A 119 0.50 -22.48 -11.97
C ALA A 119 -0.71 -23.44 -11.89
N ARG A 120 -1.90 -22.94 -11.54
CA ARG A 120 -3.16 -23.73 -11.49
C ARG A 120 -3.94 -23.70 -12.79
N MET A 121 -3.56 -22.84 -13.74
CA MET A 121 -4.20 -22.70 -15.05
C MET A 121 -3.32 -23.26 -16.14
N PRO A 122 -3.82 -24.17 -17.01
CA PRO A 122 -3.02 -24.77 -18.09
C PRO A 122 -2.52 -23.70 -19.07
N ASN A 123 -1.24 -23.75 -19.40
CA ASN A 123 -0.59 -22.87 -20.37
C ASN A 123 -0.70 -21.37 -20.04
N CYS A 124 -0.79 -21.03 -18.77
CA CYS A 124 -0.84 -19.63 -18.34
C CYS A 124 0.49 -19.20 -17.71
N HIS A 125 0.81 -17.95 -17.89
CA HIS A 125 1.97 -17.29 -17.27
C HIS A 125 1.61 -15.86 -16.83
N VAL A 126 2.48 -15.24 -16.03
CA VAL A 126 2.33 -13.85 -15.58
C VAL A 126 2.91 -12.91 -16.65
N ASP A 127 2.11 -11.94 -17.10
CA ASP A 127 2.59 -10.83 -17.92
C ASP A 127 3.33 -9.82 -17.04
N GLU A 128 4.65 -9.78 -17.14
CA GLU A 128 5.52 -8.92 -16.33
C GLU A 128 5.23 -7.43 -16.50
N TYR A 129 4.87 -6.99 -17.71
CA TYR A 129 4.53 -5.60 -17.96
C TYR A 129 3.22 -5.22 -17.26
N MET A 130 2.22 -6.07 -17.35
CA MET A 130 0.93 -5.86 -16.70
C MET A 130 1.06 -5.92 -15.18
N LEU A 131 1.86 -6.84 -14.64
CA LEU A 131 2.16 -6.92 -13.21
C LEU A 131 2.74 -5.58 -12.70
N HIS A 132 3.78 -5.09 -13.35
CA HIS A 132 4.42 -3.83 -12.99
C HIS A 132 3.42 -2.65 -13.10
N TRP A 133 2.67 -2.56 -14.18
CA TRP A 133 1.71 -1.49 -14.42
C TRP A 133 0.57 -1.49 -13.37
N ILE A 134 -0.03 -2.65 -13.09
CA ILE A 134 -1.10 -2.82 -12.10
C ILE A 134 -0.62 -2.45 -10.70
N THR A 135 0.61 -2.82 -10.35
CA THR A 135 1.22 -2.45 -9.08
C THR A 135 1.27 -0.94 -8.90
N HIS A 136 1.79 -0.21 -9.89
CA HIS A 136 1.87 1.25 -9.85
C HIS A 136 0.50 1.90 -9.69
N ILE A 137 -0.50 1.52 -10.48
CA ILE A 137 -1.84 2.13 -10.34
C ILE A 137 -2.51 1.77 -9.02
N SER A 138 -2.19 0.62 -8.43
CA SER A 138 -2.71 0.24 -7.12
C SER A 138 -2.15 1.14 -6.01
N VAL A 139 -0.86 1.38 -6.00
CA VAL A 139 -0.21 2.30 -5.04
C VAL A 139 -0.66 3.75 -5.28
N ASP A 140 -0.76 4.16 -6.55
CA ASP A 140 -1.25 5.49 -6.93
C ASP A 140 -2.69 5.74 -6.48
N ALA A 141 -3.55 4.71 -6.45
CA ALA A 141 -4.90 4.85 -5.96
C ALA A 141 -4.95 5.28 -4.48
N TYR A 142 -4.07 4.73 -3.63
CA TYR A 142 -3.96 5.13 -2.22
C TYR A 142 -3.36 6.53 -2.06
N THR A 143 -2.33 6.87 -2.83
CA THR A 143 -1.71 8.21 -2.78
C THR A 143 -2.69 9.27 -3.26
N HIS A 144 -3.46 8.98 -4.30
CA HIS A 144 -4.53 9.85 -4.80
C HIS A 144 -5.63 10.03 -3.75
N LEU A 145 -6.06 8.96 -3.10
CA LEU A 145 -7.07 9.01 -2.05
C LEU A 145 -6.65 9.94 -0.90
N LEU A 146 -5.45 9.75 -0.35
CA LEU A 146 -4.91 10.57 0.73
C LEU A 146 -4.81 12.06 0.35
N THR A 147 -4.45 12.35 -0.89
CA THR A 147 -4.25 13.75 -1.33
C THR A 147 -5.54 14.48 -1.68
N HIS A 148 -6.65 13.78 -1.97
CA HIS A 148 -7.88 14.37 -2.51
C HIS A 148 -9.11 14.20 -1.63
N GLU A 149 -9.13 13.24 -0.70
CA GLU A 149 -10.26 13.05 0.22
C GLU A 149 -9.77 13.10 1.67
N ARG A 150 -10.44 13.86 2.52
CA ARG A 150 -10.10 13.98 3.95
C ARG A 150 -11.08 13.25 4.87
N ASP A 151 -12.26 12.94 4.36
CA ASP A 151 -13.29 12.23 5.10
C ASP A 151 -13.04 10.73 4.99
N VAL A 152 -12.71 10.07 6.10
CA VAL A 152 -12.35 8.65 6.13
C VAL A 152 -13.48 7.74 5.65
N GLU A 153 -14.74 8.06 5.94
CA GLU A 153 -15.87 7.23 5.52
C GLU A 153 -16.10 7.32 4.00
N LYS A 154 -15.91 8.51 3.43
CA LYS A 154 -15.92 8.69 1.97
C LYS A 154 -14.73 8.01 1.31
N ALA A 155 -13.55 8.11 1.95
CA ALA A 155 -12.35 7.46 1.48
C ALA A 155 -12.53 5.93 1.39
N LYS A 156 -13.08 5.28 2.41
CA LYS A 156 -13.42 3.85 2.39
C LYS A 156 -14.40 3.52 1.26
N LEU A 157 -15.47 4.32 1.12
CA LEU A 157 -16.46 4.11 0.06
C LEU A 157 -15.82 4.20 -1.34
N HIS A 158 -14.96 5.19 -1.56
CA HIS A 158 -14.27 5.36 -2.83
C HIS A 158 -13.26 4.25 -3.07
N MET A 159 -12.47 3.88 -2.04
CA MET A 159 -11.46 2.83 -2.16
C MET A 159 -12.09 1.48 -2.48
N ARG A 160 -13.19 1.09 -1.83
CA ARG A 160 -13.90 -0.16 -2.17
C ARG A 160 -14.25 -0.24 -3.66
N ARG A 161 -14.77 0.85 -4.26
CA ARG A 161 -15.09 0.91 -5.70
C ARG A 161 -13.86 0.82 -6.59
N VAL A 162 -12.76 1.48 -6.18
CA VAL A 162 -11.48 1.41 -6.90
C VAL A 162 -10.92 -0.01 -6.82
N MET A 163 -10.99 -0.65 -5.65
CA MET A 163 -10.49 -2.01 -5.46
C MET A 163 -11.28 -3.05 -6.25
N GLU A 164 -12.61 -2.94 -6.35
CA GLU A 164 -13.38 -3.80 -7.26
C GLU A 164 -12.88 -3.74 -8.71
N PHE A 165 -12.46 -2.57 -9.16
CA PHE A 165 -11.89 -2.38 -10.49
C PHE A 165 -10.47 -2.96 -10.56
N LEU A 166 -9.61 -2.67 -9.58
CA LEU A 166 -8.23 -3.13 -9.53
C LEU A 166 -8.14 -4.66 -9.41
N ILE A 167 -8.99 -5.29 -8.61
CA ILE A 167 -9.06 -6.76 -8.50
C ILE A 167 -9.43 -7.39 -9.85
N LYS A 168 -10.37 -6.82 -10.59
CA LYS A 168 -10.74 -7.32 -11.93
C LYS A 168 -9.58 -7.19 -12.91
N ILE A 169 -8.86 -6.07 -12.88
CA ILE A 169 -7.67 -5.85 -13.72
C ILE A 169 -6.54 -6.79 -13.30
N TRP A 170 -6.38 -7.07 -12.00
CA TRP A 170 -5.32 -7.95 -11.51
C TRP A 170 -5.30 -9.30 -12.24
N PHE A 171 -6.46 -9.90 -12.47
CA PHE A 171 -6.55 -11.16 -13.19
C PHE A 171 -6.14 -11.08 -14.68
N THR A 172 -6.09 -9.88 -15.26
CA THR A 172 -5.62 -9.70 -16.65
C THR A 172 -4.11 -9.82 -16.81
N MET A 173 -3.33 -9.86 -15.71
CA MET A 173 -1.89 -10.12 -15.78
C MET A 173 -1.55 -11.61 -15.95
N ILE A 174 -2.54 -12.49 -15.81
CA ILE A 174 -2.37 -13.92 -16.06
C ILE A 174 -2.90 -14.18 -17.47
N VAL A 175 -2.02 -14.54 -18.39
CA VAL A 175 -2.31 -14.69 -19.80
C VAL A 175 -2.04 -16.13 -20.27
N GLU A 176 -2.82 -16.60 -21.24
CA GLU A 176 -2.64 -17.89 -21.91
C GLU A 176 -1.60 -17.73 -23.03
N ASP A 177 -0.69 -18.72 -23.20
CA ASP A 177 0.34 -18.79 -24.24
C ASP A 177 -0.24 -18.91 -25.66
#